data_358cc751d9019cb4f2dd145f41c2261e
#
_entry.id   358cc751d9019cb4f2dd145f41c2261e
#
_cell.length_a   1.000
_cell.length_b   1.000
_cell.length_c   1.000
_cell.angle_alpha   90.00
_cell.angle_beta   90.00
_cell.angle_gamma   90.00
#
_symmetry.space_group_name_H-M   'P 1'
#
loop_
_entity.id
_entity.type
_entity.pdbx_description
1 polymer ?
#
loop_
_entity_poly.entity_id
_entity_poly.type
_entity_poly.pdbx_seq_one_letter_code
_entity_poly.pdbx_strand_id
1 'polypeptide(L)'
;MARMHRRFSTPTIFSATFLAISTALLVFMVAVIAGLVLYPSLPQLIASLTSAEILFAIQLSLITSAISTALCIIIAVPVAYAMTRFSFPGKSLANVVVNLPLSLPPLVAGVALLIFFGPSLVGTVLRASGIDIVYTVTAIVVAQFFVNVPYMIRITRSAFETINPRYEHVARTLGCSDWGAFRQVTLPLATQGLVAGLVITWSKSIGEFGAVLLLAGATTMKTETLPIAVYLNISTGELNEAIAASVILIGIALVSLLVFERYGDGTRIL
;
A
#
# COMPACT_ATOMS: atom_id res chain seq x y z
N MET A 1 43.16 7.34 6.48
CA MET A 1 42.26 7.52 7.63
C MET A 1 42.23 8.97 8.03
N ALA A 2 41.24 9.74 7.56
CA ALA A 2 41.03 11.12 7.99
C ALA A 2 39.56 11.23 8.35
N ARG A 3 39.23 11.17 9.66
CA ARG A 3 37.92 11.53 10.20
C ARG A 3 37.73 13.04 9.98
N MET A 4 36.91 13.38 8.97
CA MET A 4 36.40 14.73 8.84
C MET A 4 35.45 14.99 10.02
N HIS A 5 35.98 15.64 11.09
CA HIS A 5 35.17 16.29 12.08
C HIS A 5 34.33 17.37 11.37
N ARG A 6 33.08 17.10 11.10
CA ARG A 6 32.11 18.15 10.79
C ARG A 6 32.03 19.06 12.01
N ARG A 7 32.74 20.19 11.97
CA ARG A 7 32.51 21.30 12.90
C ARG A 7 31.08 21.74 12.70
N PHE A 8 30.25 21.61 13.73
CA PHE A 8 28.97 22.29 13.78
C PHE A 8 29.24 23.79 13.70
N SER A 9 29.11 24.38 12.52
CA SER A 9 29.11 25.84 12.38
C SER A 9 27.89 26.38 13.14
N THR A 10 28.07 27.52 13.81
CA THR A 10 26.95 28.26 14.44
C THR A 10 25.84 28.40 13.40
N PRO A 11 24.59 28.03 13.75
CA PRO A 11 23.50 28.04 12.77
C PRO A 11 23.32 29.48 12.28
N THR A 12 23.41 29.66 10.98
CA THR A 12 23.04 30.92 10.34
C THR A 12 21.53 31.12 10.53
N ILE A 13 21.03 32.36 10.48
CA ILE A 13 19.58 32.66 10.58
C ILE A 13 18.80 31.77 9.62
N PHE A 14 19.32 31.55 8.41
CA PHE A 14 18.73 30.66 7.41
C PHE A 14 18.59 29.22 7.93
N SER A 15 19.67 28.60 8.40
CA SER A 15 19.62 27.21 8.90
C SER A 15 18.75 27.09 10.18
N ALA A 16 18.78 28.10 11.05
CA ALA A 16 17.93 28.12 12.23
C ALA A 16 16.43 28.16 11.88
N THR A 17 16.04 28.97 10.89
CA THR A 17 14.65 29.05 10.41
C THR A 17 14.20 27.71 9.82
N PHE A 18 15.01 27.07 8.97
CA PHE A 18 14.64 25.77 8.38
C PHE A 18 14.54 24.66 9.42
N LEU A 19 15.46 24.64 10.39
CA LEU A 19 15.41 23.70 11.51
C LEU A 19 14.17 23.93 12.38
N ALA A 20 13.83 25.19 12.68
CA ALA A 20 12.65 25.52 13.49
C ALA A 20 11.35 25.04 12.80
N ILE A 21 11.19 25.30 11.49
CA ILE A 21 10.04 24.84 10.70
C ILE A 21 9.97 23.30 10.71
N SER A 22 11.09 22.64 10.44
CA SER A 22 11.15 21.17 10.44
C SER A 22 10.80 20.58 11.81
N THR A 23 11.37 21.15 12.88
CA THR A 23 11.08 20.71 14.25
C THR A 23 9.62 20.93 14.63
N ALA A 24 9.04 22.10 14.28
CA ALA A 24 7.64 22.40 14.53
C ALA A 24 6.71 21.40 13.83
N LEU A 25 7.01 21.05 12.57
CA LEU A 25 6.25 20.03 11.82
C LEU A 25 6.35 18.65 12.49
N LEU A 26 7.56 18.22 12.86
CA LEU A 26 7.77 16.93 13.53
C LEU A 26 7.05 16.86 14.87
N VAL A 27 7.16 17.92 15.68
CA VAL A 27 6.45 18.01 16.98
C VAL A 27 4.94 17.95 16.78
N PHE A 28 4.41 18.66 15.78
CA PHE A 28 2.98 18.62 15.46
C PHE A 28 2.53 17.20 15.09
N MET A 29 3.24 16.50 14.19
CA MET A 29 2.92 15.13 13.79
C MET A 29 2.96 14.17 14.97
N VAL A 30 4.02 14.23 15.78
CA VAL A 30 4.15 13.38 16.97
C VAL A 30 3.06 13.69 18.00
N ALA A 31 2.74 14.97 18.22
CA ALA A 31 1.71 15.37 19.17
C ALA A 31 0.31 14.86 18.80
N VAL A 32 -0.05 14.90 17.50
CA VAL A 32 -1.32 14.38 17.02
C VAL A 32 -1.42 12.86 17.25
N ILE A 33 -0.38 12.11 16.88
CA ILE A 33 -0.34 10.65 17.07
C ILE A 33 -0.34 10.30 18.56
N ALA A 34 0.47 10.99 19.36
CA ALA A 34 0.52 10.78 20.80
C ALA A 34 -0.82 11.10 21.47
N GLY A 35 -1.48 12.18 21.05
CA GLY A 35 -2.80 12.56 21.56
C GLY A 35 -3.84 11.44 21.35
N LEU A 36 -3.82 10.76 20.20
CA LEU A 36 -4.71 9.64 19.94
C LEU A 36 -4.38 8.42 20.82
N VAL A 37 -3.10 8.07 20.94
CA VAL A 37 -2.66 6.89 21.72
C VAL A 37 -2.87 7.08 23.22
N LEU A 38 -2.69 8.32 23.73
CA LEU A 38 -2.79 8.64 25.14
C LEU A 38 -4.21 9.02 25.61
N TYR A 39 -5.18 9.11 24.67
CA TYR A 39 -6.54 9.50 24.99
C TYR A 39 -7.27 8.50 25.89
N PRO A 40 -7.30 7.17 25.58
CA PRO A 40 -7.97 6.20 26.42
C PRO A 40 -7.14 5.84 27.66
N SER A 41 -7.80 5.43 28.73
CA SER A 41 -7.10 4.79 29.84
C SER A 41 -6.56 3.40 29.42
N LEU A 42 -5.43 2.99 29.97
CA LEU A 42 -4.83 1.68 29.65
C LEU A 42 -5.80 0.50 29.80
N PRO A 43 -6.63 0.39 30.87
CA PRO A 43 -7.60 -0.69 30.99
C PRO A 43 -8.65 -0.68 29.87
N GLN A 44 -9.15 0.50 29.47
CA GLN A 44 -10.11 0.63 28.37
C GLN A 44 -9.47 0.21 27.05
N LEU A 45 -8.26 0.65 26.77
CA LEU A 45 -7.55 0.28 25.55
C LEU A 45 -7.34 -1.25 25.44
N ILE A 46 -6.91 -1.90 26.55
CA ILE A 46 -6.71 -3.34 26.57
C ILE A 46 -8.04 -4.09 26.37
N ALA A 47 -9.11 -3.65 27.01
CA ALA A 47 -10.43 -4.26 26.84
C ALA A 47 -10.91 -4.17 25.38
N SER A 48 -10.80 -3.00 24.76
CA SER A 48 -11.18 -2.82 23.36
C SER A 48 -10.28 -3.61 22.40
N LEU A 49 -8.96 -3.68 22.64
CA LEU A 49 -8.02 -4.45 21.81
C LEU A 49 -8.30 -5.96 21.84
N THR A 50 -8.97 -6.46 22.89
CA THR A 50 -9.33 -7.87 23.04
C THR A 50 -10.78 -8.18 22.68
N SER A 51 -11.55 -7.17 22.22
CA SER A 51 -12.92 -7.40 21.78
C SER A 51 -12.96 -8.32 20.54
N ALA A 52 -14.03 -9.12 20.43
CA ALA A 52 -14.20 -10.05 19.32
C ALA A 52 -14.26 -9.33 17.97
N GLU A 53 -14.84 -8.14 17.93
CA GLU A 53 -14.97 -7.31 16.73
C GLU A 53 -13.60 -6.82 16.25
N ILE A 54 -12.79 -6.26 17.15
CA ILE A 54 -11.44 -5.77 16.79
C ILE A 54 -10.53 -6.92 16.37
N LEU A 55 -10.59 -8.07 17.06
CA LEU A 55 -9.81 -9.24 16.65
C LEU A 55 -10.22 -9.76 15.27
N PHE A 56 -11.52 -9.78 14.97
CA PHE A 56 -12.03 -10.10 13.64
C PHE A 56 -11.53 -9.11 12.59
N ALA A 57 -11.62 -7.80 12.87
CA ALA A 57 -11.17 -6.75 11.96
C ALA A 57 -9.66 -6.84 11.66
N ILE A 58 -8.83 -7.17 12.67
CA ILE A 58 -7.39 -7.44 12.49
C ILE A 58 -7.18 -8.60 11.53
N GLN A 59 -7.83 -9.73 11.81
CA GLN A 59 -7.68 -10.95 11.02
C GLN A 59 -8.10 -10.73 9.57
N LEU A 60 -9.26 -10.12 9.35
CA LEU A 60 -9.77 -9.82 8.03
C LEU A 60 -8.86 -8.86 7.26
N SER A 61 -8.39 -7.80 7.92
CA SER A 61 -7.46 -6.83 7.30
C SER A 61 -6.14 -7.48 6.88
N LEU A 62 -5.55 -8.31 7.74
CA LEU A 62 -4.29 -8.98 7.44
C LEU A 62 -4.43 -9.97 6.28
N ILE A 63 -5.49 -10.79 6.28
CA ILE A 63 -5.73 -11.79 5.23
C ILE A 63 -6.01 -11.09 3.88
N THR A 64 -6.96 -10.15 3.85
CA THR A 64 -7.35 -9.50 2.60
C THR A 64 -6.22 -8.66 2.00
N SER A 65 -5.48 -7.92 2.83
CA SER A 65 -4.33 -7.13 2.37
C SER A 65 -3.18 -8.01 1.88
N ALA A 66 -2.91 -9.15 2.51
CA ALA A 66 -1.90 -10.10 2.05
C ALA A 66 -2.27 -10.69 0.68
N ILE A 67 -3.53 -11.13 0.51
CA ILE A 67 -4.03 -11.65 -0.79
C ILE A 67 -3.96 -10.56 -1.86
N SER A 68 -4.47 -9.37 -1.56
CA SER A 68 -4.44 -8.23 -2.49
C SER A 68 -3.02 -7.88 -2.92
N THR A 69 -2.08 -7.80 -1.96
CA THR A 69 -0.67 -7.49 -2.25
C THR A 69 -0.01 -8.58 -3.09
N ALA A 70 -0.30 -9.86 -2.81
CA ALA A 70 0.18 -10.96 -3.63
C ALA A 70 -0.34 -10.88 -5.08
N LEU A 71 -1.60 -10.52 -5.27
CA LEU A 71 -2.16 -10.27 -6.61
C LEU A 71 -1.49 -9.05 -7.27
N CYS A 72 -1.24 -7.99 -6.50
CA CYS A 72 -0.55 -6.80 -7.02
C CYS A 72 0.83 -7.13 -7.58
N ILE A 73 1.67 -7.89 -6.87
CA ILE A 73 3.02 -8.20 -7.37
C ILE A 73 3.00 -9.14 -8.57
N ILE A 74 2.09 -10.15 -8.57
CA ILE A 74 1.94 -11.08 -9.69
C ILE A 74 1.62 -10.33 -10.99
N ILE A 75 0.77 -9.30 -10.94
CA ILE A 75 0.41 -8.49 -12.09
C ILE A 75 1.44 -7.38 -12.35
N ALA A 76 1.97 -6.76 -11.30
CA ALA A 76 2.89 -5.63 -11.45
C ALA A 76 4.22 -6.02 -12.10
N VAL A 77 4.77 -7.19 -11.78
CA VAL A 77 6.06 -7.64 -12.33
C VAL A 77 6.03 -7.74 -13.85
N PRO A 78 5.11 -8.50 -14.49
CA PRO A 78 5.07 -8.58 -15.95
C PRO A 78 4.70 -7.24 -16.61
N VAL A 79 3.76 -6.48 -16.02
CA VAL A 79 3.36 -5.17 -16.57
C VAL A 79 4.52 -4.18 -16.51
N ALA A 80 5.20 -4.06 -15.37
CA ALA A 80 6.34 -3.17 -15.21
C ALA A 80 7.51 -3.56 -16.14
N TYR A 81 7.78 -4.86 -16.30
CA TYR A 81 8.81 -5.34 -17.20
C TYR A 81 8.48 -4.98 -18.66
N ALA A 82 7.24 -5.24 -19.10
CA ALA A 82 6.79 -4.87 -20.44
C ALA A 82 6.90 -3.36 -20.69
N MET A 83 6.49 -2.56 -19.71
CA MET A 83 6.56 -1.09 -19.81
C MET A 83 8.00 -0.55 -19.77
N THR A 84 8.95 -1.27 -19.19
CA THR A 84 10.35 -0.85 -19.12
C THR A 84 11.14 -1.30 -20.35
N ARG A 85 10.99 -2.56 -20.78
CA ARG A 85 11.85 -3.20 -21.77
C ARG A 85 11.29 -3.20 -23.19
N PHE A 86 9.97 -3.14 -23.37
CA PHE A 86 9.38 -3.20 -24.69
C PHE A 86 8.91 -1.84 -25.19
N SER A 87 9.00 -1.65 -26.51
CA SER A 87 8.35 -0.55 -27.23
C SER A 87 7.16 -1.13 -27.98
N PHE A 88 5.96 -0.61 -27.74
CA PHE A 88 4.73 -1.04 -28.41
C PHE A 88 3.82 0.15 -28.69
N PRO A 89 2.98 0.11 -29.73
CA PRO A 89 2.03 1.17 -30.01
C PRO A 89 1.03 1.31 -28.85
N GLY A 90 0.71 2.55 -28.47
CA GLY A 90 -0.20 2.79 -27.33
C GLY A 90 0.44 2.73 -25.95
N LYS A 91 1.77 2.56 -25.82
CA LYS A 91 2.47 2.53 -24.52
C LYS A 91 2.17 3.77 -23.66
N SER A 92 2.08 4.95 -24.27
CA SER A 92 1.73 6.19 -23.54
C SER A 92 0.31 6.12 -22.97
N LEU A 93 -0.65 5.65 -23.74
CA LEU A 93 -2.03 5.46 -23.28
C LEU A 93 -2.11 4.39 -22.18
N ALA A 94 -1.44 3.26 -22.35
CA ALA A 94 -1.35 2.23 -21.31
C ALA A 94 -0.79 2.78 -20.00
N ASN A 95 0.22 3.65 -20.07
CA ASN A 95 0.79 4.31 -18.90
C ASN A 95 -0.23 5.24 -18.20
N VAL A 96 -1.03 5.98 -18.97
CA VAL A 96 -2.10 6.82 -18.42
C VAL A 96 -3.17 5.95 -17.74
N VAL A 97 -3.65 4.91 -18.42
CA VAL A 97 -4.70 4.02 -17.90
C VAL A 97 -4.26 3.31 -16.62
N VAL A 98 -3.02 2.78 -16.58
CA VAL A 98 -2.48 2.12 -15.39
C VAL A 98 -2.35 3.09 -14.20
N ASN A 99 -2.02 4.34 -14.44
CA ASN A 99 -1.87 5.33 -13.37
C ASN A 99 -3.17 6.06 -13.01
N LEU A 100 -4.25 5.89 -13.78
CA LEU A 100 -5.53 6.56 -13.54
C LEU A 100 -6.08 6.34 -12.11
N PRO A 101 -6.07 5.11 -11.54
CA PRO A 101 -6.57 4.89 -10.18
C PRO A 101 -5.81 5.68 -9.10
N LEU A 102 -4.54 6.05 -9.34
CA LEU A 102 -3.76 6.87 -8.39
C LEU A 102 -4.30 8.30 -8.26
N SER A 103 -4.94 8.79 -9.32
CA SER A 103 -5.49 10.15 -9.39
C SER A 103 -6.94 10.22 -8.94
N LEU A 104 -7.61 9.07 -8.82
CA LEU A 104 -9.01 9.01 -8.37
C LEU A 104 -9.09 9.08 -6.84
N PRO A 105 -10.01 9.88 -6.29
CA PRO A 105 -10.36 9.73 -4.87
C PRO A 105 -10.82 8.28 -4.58
N PRO A 106 -10.40 7.65 -3.47
CA PRO A 106 -10.74 6.26 -3.17
C PRO A 106 -12.24 5.96 -3.21
N LEU A 107 -13.07 6.88 -2.74
CA LEU A 107 -14.53 6.75 -2.83
C LEU A 107 -15.02 6.68 -4.29
N VAL A 108 -14.45 7.50 -5.18
CA VAL A 108 -14.81 7.47 -6.61
C VAL A 108 -14.41 6.15 -7.26
N ALA A 109 -13.22 5.64 -6.91
CA ALA A 109 -12.78 4.31 -7.34
C ALA A 109 -13.77 3.22 -6.85
N GLY A 110 -14.25 3.32 -5.61
CA GLY A 110 -15.24 2.43 -5.03
C GLY A 110 -16.59 2.48 -5.77
N VAL A 111 -17.09 3.67 -6.11
CA VAL A 111 -18.31 3.82 -6.94
C VAL A 111 -18.14 3.17 -8.30
N ALA A 112 -17.00 3.41 -8.96
CA ALA A 112 -16.72 2.81 -10.27
C ALA A 112 -16.72 1.28 -10.22
N LEU A 113 -16.08 0.71 -9.19
CA LEU A 113 -16.07 -0.74 -8.97
C LEU A 113 -17.47 -1.27 -8.62
N LEU A 114 -18.23 -0.55 -7.79
CA LEU A 114 -19.61 -0.92 -7.45
C LEU A 114 -20.51 -0.97 -8.69
N ILE A 115 -20.41 0.01 -9.57
CA ILE A 115 -21.15 0.02 -10.84
C ILE A 115 -20.67 -1.12 -11.75
N PHE A 116 -19.34 -1.35 -11.83
CA PHE A 116 -18.78 -2.38 -12.68
C PHE A 116 -19.15 -3.80 -12.25
N PHE A 117 -19.11 -4.12 -10.97
CA PHE A 117 -19.46 -5.45 -10.43
C PHE A 117 -20.92 -5.60 -10.02
N GLY A 118 -21.66 -4.49 -9.91
CA GLY A 118 -23.08 -4.47 -9.51
C GLY A 118 -24.03 -4.51 -10.72
N PRO A 119 -24.59 -3.37 -11.16
CA PRO A 119 -25.66 -3.32 -12.17
C PRO A 119 -25.15 -3.48 -13.61
N SER A 120 -23.85 -3.47 -13.88
CA SER A 120 -23.31 -3.59 -15.24
C SER A 120 -23.53 -4.98 -15.84
N LEU A 121 -23.27 -5.10 -17.15
CA LEU A 121 -23.27 -6.39 -17.85
C LEU A 121 -22.31 -7.39 -17.20
N VAL A 122 -21.11 -6.94 -16.79
CA VAL A 122 -20.11 -7.79 -16.13
C VAL A 122 -20.63 -8.32 -14.81
N GLY A 123 -21.18 -7.46 -13.93
CA GLY A 123 -21.76 -7.86 -12.66
C GLY A 123 -22.95 -8.82 -12.84
N THR A 124 -23.78 -8.61 -13.85
CA THR A 124 -24.90 -9.49 -14.17
C THR A 124 -24.43 -10.88 -14.62
N VAL A 125 -23.43 -10.97 -15.50
CA VAL A 125 -22.85 -12.23 -15.96
C VAL A 125 -22.18 -12.99 -14.82
N LEU A 126 -21.41 -12.31 -13.97
CA LEU A 126 -20.75 -12.94 -12.82
C LEU A 126 -21.77 -13.53 -11.85
N ARG A 127 -22.84 -12.79 -11.50
CA ARG A 127 -23.93 -13.31 -10.65
C ARG A 127 -24.65 -14.49 -11.27
N ALA A 128 -24.94 -14.45 -12.56
CA ALA A 128 -25.53 -15.58 -13.28
C ALA A 128 -24.63 -16.83 -13.27
N SER A 129 -23.32 -16.64 -13.12
CA SER A 129 -22.33 -17.72 -12.96
C SER A 129 -22.10 -18.13 -11.49
N GLY A 130 -22.89 -17.59 -10.55
CA GLY A 130 -22.76 -17.89 -9.11
C GLY A 130 -21.63 -17.14 -8.39
N ILE A 131 -21.07 -16.11 -9.02
CA ILE A 131 -19.97 -15.31 -8.43
C ILE A 131 -20.52 -13.95 -7.97
N ASP A 132 -20.75 -13.81 -6.69
CA ASP A 132 -21.15 -12.55 -6.07
C ASP A 132 -19.88 -11.85 -5.50
N ILE A 133 -19.62 -10.64 -6.01
CA ILE A 133 -18.49 -9.82 -5.53
C ILE A 133 -18.97 -8.75 -4.57
N VAL A 134 -20.01 -8.01 -4.92
CA VAL A 134 -20.49 -6.86 -4.16
C VAL A 134 -20.97 -7.28 -2.75
N TYR A 135 -20.56 -6.50 -1.73
CA TYR A 135 -20.86 -6.73 -0.31
C TYR A 135 -20.33 -8.06 0.26
N THR A 136 -19.17 -8.50 -0.26
CA THR A 136 -18.47 -9.71 0.20
C THR A 136 -17.04 -9.43 0.61
N VAL A 137 -16.39 -10.42 1.24
CA VAL A 137 -14.94 -10.36 1.56
C VAL A 137 -14.11 -10.27 0.28
N THR A 138 -14.54 -10.91 -0.81
CA THR A 138 -13.89 -10.80 -2.13
C THR A 138 -13.86 -9.36 -2.64
N ALA A 139 -14.91 -8.58 -2.36
CA ALA A 139 -14.95 -7.16 -2.71
C ALA A 139 -13.84 -6.36 -2.03
N ILE A 140 -13.48 -6.70 -0.78
CA ILE A 140 -12.37 -6.05 -0.07
C ILE A 140 -11.07 -6.25 -0.86
N VAL A 141 -10.77 -7.50 -1.24
CA VAL A 141 -9.56 -7.84 -2.01
C VAL A 141 -9.53 -7.13 -3.35
N VAL A 142 -10.68 -7.10 -4.07
CA VAL A 142 -10.79 -6.43 -5.37
C VAL A 142 -10.59 -4.92 -5.25
N ALA A 143 -11.20 -4.28 -4.24
CA ALA A 143 -11.04 -2.85 -3.99
C ALA A 143 -9.58 -2.49 -3.65
N GLN A 144 -8.98 -3.22 -2.72
CA GLN A 144 -7.57 -3.07 -2.35
C GLN A 144 -6.64 -3.28 -3.55
N PHE A 145 -6.89 -4.30 -4.36
CA PHE A 145 -6.11 -4.58 -5.58
C PHE A 145 -6.20 -3.42 -6.57
N PHE A 146 -7.41 -2.98 -6.92
CA PHE A 146 -7.62 -1.94 -7.92
C PHE A 146 -6.92 -0.62 -7.56
N VAL A 147 -7.01 -0.21 -6.29
CA VAL A 147 -6.39 1.04 -5.81
C VAL A 147 -4.87 0.91 -5.71
N ASN A 148 -4.35 -0.26 -5.34
CA ASN A 148 -2.95 -0.41 -4.97
C ASN A 148 -2.07 -1.02 -6.06
N VAL A 149 -2.61 -1.74 -7.07
CA VAL A 149 -1.80 -2.30 -8.15
C VAL A 149 -0.99 -1.25 -8.93
N PRO A 150 -1.47 -0.02 -9.19
CA PRO A 150 -0.65 1.01 -9.85
C PRO A 150 0.57 1.42 -9.02
N TYR A 151 0.47 1.48 -7.70
CA TYR A 151 1.62 1.74 -6.82
C TYR A 151 2.69 0.66 -6.98
N MET A 152 2.27 -0.61 -6.93
CA MET A 152 3.19 -1.74 -7.11
C MET A 152 3.85 -1.73 -8.48
N ILE A 153 3.08 -1.45 -9.56
CA ILE A 153 3.61 -1.33 -10.93
C ILE A 153 4.66 -0.21 -10.99
N ARG A 154 4.37 0.95 -10.41
CA ARG A 154 5.27 2.12 -10.43
C ARG A 154 6.59 1.84 -9.72
N ILE A 155 6.54 1.24 -8.53
CA ILE A 155 7.75 0.91 -7.74
C ILE A 155 8.56 -0.18 -8.45
N THR A 156 7.89 -1.24 -8.93
CA THR A 156 8.53 -2.32 -9.69
C THR A 156 9.19 -1.80 -10.96
N ARG A 157 8.53 -0.90 -11.68
CA ARG A 157 9.08 -0.24 -12.87
C ARG A 157 10.32 0.56 -12.53
N SER A 158 10.27 1.38 -11.47
CA SER A 158 11.45 2.13 -11.00
C SER A 158 12.62 1.19 -10.68
N ALA A 159 12.35 0.06 -10.00
CA ALA A 159 13.38 -0.94 -9.73
C ALA A 159 13.99 -1.53 -11.01
N PHE A 160 13.18 -1.83 -12.02
CA PHE A 160 13.70 -2.32 -13.31
C PHE A 160 14.44 -1.26 -14.12
N GLU A 161 14.04 0.00 -14.04
CA GLU A 161 14.71 1.12 -14.73
C GLU A 161 16.13 1.38 -14.20
N THR A 162 16.44 1.05 -12.94
CA THR A 162 17.80 1.15 -12.39
C THR A 162 18.75 0.10 -12.94
N ILE A 163 18.23 -0.99 -13.49
CA ILE A 163 19.02 -2.11 -13.99
C ILE A 163 19.38 -1.86 -15.45
N ASN A 164 20.70 -1.80 -15.73
CA ASN A 164 21.16 -1.59 -17.11
C ASN A 164 20.77 -2.78 -18.02
N PRO A 165 20.04 -2.54 -19.11
CA PRO A 165 19.61 -3.59 -20.04
C PRO A 165 20.74 -4.44 -20.62
N ARG A 166 21.97 -3.92 -20.61
CA ARG A 166 23.15 -4.65 -21.07
C ARG A 166 23.39 -5.96 -20.32
N TYR A 167 23.01 -6.03 -19.04
CA TYR A 167 23.15 -7.29 -18.29
C TYR A 167 22.30 -8.42 -18.87
N GLU A 168 21.06 -8.10 -19.29
CA GLU A 168 20.18 -9.06 -19.98
C GLU A 168 20.73 -9.43 -21.36
N HIS A 169 21.29 -8.46 -22.09
CA HIS A 169 21.93 -8.73 -23.39
C HIS A 169 23.15 -9.67 -23.26
N VAL A 170 24.03 -9.44 -22.28
CA VAL A 170 25.16 -10.32 -21.99
C VAL A 170 24.68 -11.72 -21.62
N ALA A 171 23.69 -11.87 -20.77
CA ALA A 171 23.13 -13.18 -20.43
C ALA A 171 22.63 -13.93 -21.68
N ARG A 172 21.96 -13.23 -22.61
CA ARG A 172 21.49 -13.80 -23.89
C ARG A 172 22.65 -14.21 -24.80
N THR A 173 23.73 -13.43 -24.88
CA THR A 173 24.91 -13.84 -25.66
C THR A 173 25.61 -15.07 -25.07
N LEU A 174 25.46 -15.33 -23.77
CA LEU A 174 25.92 -16.53 -23.08
C LEU A 174 24.94 -17.72 -23.17
N GLY A 175 23.88 -17.61 -23.99
CA GLY A 175 22.94 -18.70 -24.26
C GLY A 175 21.66 -18.71 -23.40
N CYS A 176 21.44 -17.72 -22.54
CA CYS A 176 20.18 -17.62 -21.83
C CYS A 176 19.02 -17.23 -22.78
N SER A 177 17.87 -17.85 -22.60
CA SER A 177 16.62 -17.38 -23.21
C SER A 177 16.20 -16.03 -22.59
N ASP A 178 15.24 -15.33 -23.20
CA ASP A 178 14.68 -14.08 -22.64
C ASP A 178 14.13 -14.28 -21.22
N TRP A 179 13.42 -15.38 -21.00
CA TRP A 179 12.93 -15.77 -19.67
C TRP A 179 14.07 -16.10 -18.70
N GLY A 180 15.12 -16.76 -19.21
CA GLY A 180 16.34 -17.04 -18.43
C GLY A 180 17.03 -15.76 -17.97
N ALA A 181 17.23 -14.80 -18.87
CA ALA A 181 17.82 -13.50 -18.57
C ALA A 181 16.96 -12.70 -17.56
N PHE A 182 15.65 -12.68 -17.72
CA PHE A 182 14.75 -12.07 -16.76
C PHE A 182 14.88 -12.70 -15.37
N ARG A 183 14.77 -14.04 -15.26
CA ARG A 183 14.73 -14.75 -13.99
C ARG A 183 16.09 -14.76 -13.26
N GLN A 184 17.19 -14.85 -14.02
CA GLN A 184 18.54 -15.02 -13.43
C GLN A 184 19.28 -13.70 -13.26
N VAL A 185 18.89 -12.63 -13.96
CA VAL A 185 19.55 -11.33 -13.92
C VAL A 185 18.64 -10.25 -13.39
N THR A 186 17.54 -9.94 -14.09
CA THR A 186 16.69 -8.79 -13.77
C THR A 186 15.98 -8.97 -12.45
N LEU A 187 15.33 -10.11 -12.25
CA LEU A 187 14.54 -10.37 -11.05
C LEU A 187 15.38 -10.37 -9.75
N PRO A 188 16.55 -11.04 -9.70
CA PRO A 188 17.43 -10.97 -8.54
C PRO A 188 17.98 -9.56 -8.25
N LEU A 189 18.36 -8.82 -9.29
CA LEU A 189 18.84 -7.44 -9.13
C LEU A 189 17.74 -6.48 -8.67
N ALA A 190 16.48 -6.75 -9.02
CA ALA A 190 15.33 -5.95 -8.60
C ALA A 190 14.80 -6.31 -7.22
N THR A 191 15.24 -7.41 -6.60
CA THR A 191 14.61 -7.98 -5.39
C THR A 191 14.43 -6.94 -4.28
N GLN A 192 15.44 -6.10 -4.03
CA GLN A 192 15.36 -5.08 -3.00
C GLN A 192 14.23 -4.06 -3.26
N GLY A 193 14.11 -3.56 -4.49
CA GLY A 193 13.02 -2.66 -4.88
C GLY A 193 11.66 -3.36 -4.87
N LEU A 194 11.60 -4.65 -5.22
CA LEU A 194 10.37 -5.44 -5.17
C LEU A 194 9.89 -5.65 -3.73
N VAL A 195 10.79 -5.97 -2.80
CA VAL A 195 10.47 -6.11 -1.36
C VAL A 195 9.99 -4.77 -0.80
N ALA A 196 10.68 -3.68 -1.12
CA ALA A 196 10.25 -2.34 -0.74
C ALA A 196 8.83 -2.03 -1.26
N GLY A 197 8.57 -2.33 -2.53
CA GLY A 197 7.25 -2.19 -3.15
C GLY A 197 6.18 -3.02 -2.48
N LEU A 198 6.48 -4.28 -2.11
CA LEU A 198 5.56 -5.16 -1.39
C LEU A 198 5.17 -4.57 -0.03
N VAL A 199 6.14 -4.11 0.76
CA VAL A 199 5.88 -3.54 2.09
C VAL A 199 4.98 -2.31 2.01
N ILE A 200 5.28 -1.38 1.08
CA ILE A 200 4.47 -0.17 0.87
C ILE A 200 3.06 -0.54 0.40
N THR A 201 2.94 -1.42 -0.60
CA THR A 201 1.65 -1.84 -1.15
C THR A 201 0.79 -2.53 -0.11
N TRP A 202 1.38 -3.41 0.70
CA TRP A 202 0.70 -4.09 1.80
C TRP A 202 0.21 -3.10 2.86
N SER A 203 1.07 -2.19 3.30
CA SER A 203 0.71 -1.16 4.28
C SER A 203 -0.46 -0.27 3.78
N LYS A 204 -0.45 0.10 2.49
CA LYS A 204 -1.56 0.83 1.88
C LYS A 204 -2.83 0.00 1.77
N SER A 205 -2.71 -1.29 1.45
CA SER A 205 -3.87 -2.19 1.34
C SER A 205 -4.57 -2.37 2.68
N ILE A 206 -3.84 -2.49 3.80
CA ILE A 206 -4.44 -2.56 5.14
C ILE A 206 -5.21 -1.28 5.48
N GLY A 207 -4.70 -0.12 5.11
CA GLY A 207 -5.32 1.18 5.37
C GLY A 207 -6.41 1.58 4.36
N GLU A 208 -6.73 0.73 3.36
CA GLU A 208 -7.71 1.09 2.35
C GLU A 208 -9.13 1.11 2.93
N PHE A 209 -9.76 2.27 2.84
CA PHE A 209 -11.09 2.53 3.39
C PHE A 209 -12.13 2.84 2.31
N GLY A 210 -11.89 3.87 1.50
CA GLY A 210 -12.92 4.46 0.66
C GLY A 210 -13.49 3.52 -0.40
N ALA A 211 -12.62 2.81 -1.13
CA ALA A 211 -13.04 1.85 -2.14
C ALA A 211 -13.65 0.59 -1.50
N VAL A 212 -13.11 0.16 -0.36
CA VAL A 212 -13.63 -0.98 0.41
C VAL A 212 -15.03 -0.66 0.93
N LEU A 213 -15.24 0.51 1.53
CA LEU A 213 -16.54 0.95 2.04
C LEU A 213 -17.65 0.87 0.99
N LEU A 214 -17.37 1.33 -0.23
CA LEU A 214 -18.42 1.39 -1.26
C LEU A 214 -18.64 0.05 -1.96
N LEU A 215 -17.62 -0.75 -2.18
CA LEU A 215 -17.75 -2.03 -2.88
C LEU A 215 -18.12 -3.18 -1.95
N ALA A 216 -17.48 -3.26 -0.77
CA ALA A 216 -17.70 -4.35 0.19
C ALA A 216 -18.76 -4.02 1.26
N GLY A 217 -19.06 -2.73 1.44
CA GLY A 217 -19.95 -2.26 2.51
C GLY A 217 -19.26 -2.23 3.88
N ALA A 218 -20.03 -1.79 4.88
CA ALA A 218 -19.59 -1.73 6.28
C ALA A 218 -20.52 -2.60 7.11
N THR A 219 -20.23 -3.88 7.19
CA THR A 219 -21.07 -4.85 7.94
C THR A 219 -20.21 -5.47 9.04
N THR A 220 -20.63 -5.27 10.29
CA THR A 220 -19.98 -5.83 11.49
C THR A 220 -19.82 -7.33 11.37
N MET A 221 -18.65 -7.84 11.75
CA MET A 221 -18.28 -9.26 11.72
C MET A 221 -18.40 -9.94 10.33
N LYS A 222 -18.48 -9.15 9.24
CA LYS A 222 -18.54 -9.69 7.88
C LYS A 222 -17.54 -9.03 6.94
N THR A 223 -17.62 -7.73 6.75
CA THR A 223 -16.74 -6.95 5.88
C THR A 223 -15.98 -5.87 6.66
N GLU A 224 -15.89 -6.06 7.94
CA GLU A 224 -15.32 -5.14 8.90
C GLU A 224 -13.79 -5.26 8.92
N THR A 225 -13.12 -4.53 8.05
CA THR A 225 -11.67 -4.31 8.14
C THR A 225 -11.36 -3.27 9.22
N LEU A 226 -10.10 -3.16 9.66
CA LEU A 226 -9.69 -2.16 10.66
C LEU A 226 -10.15 -0.73 10.34
N PRO A 227 -9.98 -0.19 9.11
CA PRO A 227 -10.52 1.13 8.76
C PRO A 227 -12.06 1.18 8.80
N ILE A 228 -12.74 0.09 8.44
CA ILE A 228 -14.20 -0.01 8.55
C ILE A 228 -14.64 -0.08 10.02
N ALA A 229 -13.90 -0.79 10.89
CA ALA A 229 -14.17 -0.82 12.32
C ALA A 229 -14.04 0.57 12.95
N VAL A 230 -13.01 1.36 12.58
CA VAL A 230 -12.91 2.76 12.99
C VAL A 230 -14.16 3.55 12.60
N TYR A 231 -14.60 3.41 11.35
CA TYR A 231 -15.78 4.11 10.83
C TYR A 231 -17.06 3.69 11.55
N LEU A 232 -17.31 2.39 11.72
CA LEU A 232 -18.49 1.86 12.40
C LEU A 232 -18.55 2.35 13.85
N ASN A 233 -17.46 2.20 14.59
CA ASN A 233 -17.41 2.57 16.00
C ASN A 233 -17.53 4.09 16.23
N ILE A 234 -17.00 4.93 15.33
CA ILE A 234 -17.28 6.37 15.37
C ILE A 234 -18.76 6.64 15.11
N SER A 235 -19.39 5.93 14.14
CA SER A 235 -20.79 6.13 13.76
C SER A 235 -21.77 5.70 14.85
N THR A 236 -21.39 4.75 15.69
CA THR A 236 -22.21 4.27 16.84
C THR A 236 -21.87 4.99 18.15
N GLY A 237 -20.83 5.83 18.18
CA GLY A 237 -20.38 6.53 19.38
C GLY A 237 -19.42 5.75 20.27
N GLU A 238 -18.94 4.59 19.83
CA GLU A 238 -18.00 3.72 20.55
C GLU A 238 -16.54 4.19 20.36
N LEU A 239 -16.24 5.38 20.90
CA LEU A 239 -14.95 6.04 20.69
C LEU A 239 -13.74 5.22 21.14
N ASN A 240 -13.86 4.46 22.22
CA ASN A 240 -12.74 3.67 22.74
C ASN A 240 -12.34 2.56 21.73
N GLU A 241 -13.31 1.93 21.08
CA GLU A 241 -13.09 0.90 20.10
C GLU A 241 -12.55 1.46 18.77
N ALA A 242 -13.07 2.61 18.35
CA ALA A 242 -12.52 3.34 17.23
C ALA A 242 -11.04 3.70 17.44
N ILE A 243 -10.69 4.16 18.64
CA ILE A 243 -9.31 4.49 18.99
C ILE A 243 -8.44 3.22 19.05
N ALA A 244 -8.95 2.12 19.62
CA ALA A 244 -8.22 0.86 19.66
C ALA A 244 -7.86 0.36 18.25
N ALA A 245 -8.83 0.35 17.32
CA ALA A 245 -8.60 0.01 15.91
C ALA A 245 -7.58 0.95 15.26
N SER A 246 -7.65 2.26 15.55
CA SER A 246 -6.72 3.26 15.04
C SER A 246 -5.30 3.07 15.56
N VAL A 247 -5.14 2.73 16.85
CA VAL A 247 -3.82 2.43 17.47
C VAL A 247 -3.17 1.22 16.80
N ILE A 248 -3.96 0.19 16.49
CA ILE A 248 -3.47 -0.98 15.75
C ILE A 248 -2.99 -0.60 14.36
N LEU A 249 -3.78 0.19 13.62
CA LEU A 249 -3.39 0.68 12.29
C LEU A 249 -2.10 1.48 12.33
N ILE A 250 -1.92 2.37 13.32
CA ILE A 250 -0.68 3.11 13.53
C ILE A 250 0.48 2.15 13.83
N GLY A 251 0.28 1.16 14.70
CA GLY A 251 1.29 0.15 15.01
C GLY A 251 1.73 -0.62 13.76
N ILE A 252 0.79 -1.06 12.94
CA ILE A 252 1.08 -1.75 11.66
C ILE A 252 1.83 -0.82 10.71
N ALA A 253 1.42 0.44 10.60
CA ALA A 253 2.09 1.43 9.74
C ALA A 253 3.53 1.69 10.18
N LEU A 254 3.77 1.83 11.50
CA LEU A 254 5.11 2.01 12.07
C LEU A 254 6.01 0.79 11.80
N VAL A 255 5.51 -0.42 12.05
CA VAL A 255 6.27 -1.65 11.78
C VAL A 255 6.59 -1.76 10.29
N SER A 256 5.61 -1.48 9.42
CA SER A 256 5.81 -1.47 7.96
C SER A 256 6.89 -0.48 7.54
N LEU A 257 6.87 0.73 8.11
CA LEU A 257 7.86 1.77 7.81
C LEU A 257 9.27 1.37 8.27
N LEU A 258 9.40 0.81 9.48
CA LEU A 258 10.69 0.31 9.99
C LEU A 258 11.25 -0.83 9.15
N VAL A 259 10.39 -1.75 8.69
CA VAL A 259 10.76 -2.82 7.77
C VAL A 259 11.20 -2.23 6.42
N PHE A 260 10.46 -1.26 5.92
CA PHE A 260 10.81 -0.57 4.67
C PHE A 260 12.16 0.14 4.77
N GLU A 261 12.43 0.90 5.83
CA GLU A 261 13.73 1.57 6.04
C GLU A 261 14.87 0.56 6.10
N ARG A 262 14.68 -0.57 6.82
CA ARG A 262 15.73 -1.58 6.95
C ARG A 262 16.08 -2.29 5.65
N TYR A 263 15.09 -2.55 4.79
CA TYR A 263 15.27 -3.31 3.54
C TYR A 263 15.26 -2.44 2.28
N GLY A 264 14.75 -1.21 2.37
CA GLY A 264 14.67 -0.25 1.24
C GLY A 264 15.90 0.64 1.08
N ASP A 265 16.75 0.77 2.08
CA ASP A 265 17.91 1.68 2.12
C ASP A 265 19.04 1.37 1.10
N GLY A 266 18.90 0.33 0.29
CA GLY A 266 19.80 0.04 -0.83
C GLY A 266 19.53 0.83 -2.10
N THR A 267 18.37 1.46 -2.20
CA THR A 267 18.04 2.39 -3.26
C THR A 267 17.80 3.77 -2.65
N ARG A 268 18.77 4.66 -2.78
CA ARG A 268 18.54 6.11 -2.61
C ARG A 268 17.52 6.54 -3.67
N ILE A 269 16.23 6.29 -3.41
CA ILE A 269 15.13 6.85 -4.14
C ILE A 269 14.66 8.05 -3.32
N LEU A 270 15.43 9.09 -3.34
CA LEU A 270 15.06 10.49 -3.11
C LEU A 270 16.00 11.38 -3.90
#